data_d8c1693b325973d1fcd094ca39f9c0c3
#
_entry.id   d8c1693b325973d1fcd094ca39f9c0c3
#
_cell.length_a   1.000
_cell.length_b   1.000
_cell.length_c   1.000
_cell.angle_alpha   90.00
_cell.angle_beta   90.00
_cell.angle_gamma   90.00
#
_symmetry.space_group_name_H-M   'P 1'
#
loop_
_entity.id
_entity.type
_entity.pdbx_description
1 polymer ?
#
loop_
_entity_poly.entity_id
_entity_poly.type
_entity_poly.pdbx_seq_one_letter_code
_entity_poly.pdbx_strand_id
1 'polypeptide(L)'
;MIGLQNKNGIYYAFDRSAISAGPLWQRRMAGGGVCPECVNGHGADISPSAYNGQYLFVGSEKTTINGTTCAGSVRELRPSTGVVVWSACLHSGAVLGAVTAVPGVAFVGAGNTAYALNTSTGAVLWKYQDSTSGSDFWGAPAISNGHAYFGNQDGTLYAFGT
;
A
#
# COMPACT_ATOMS: atom_id res chain seq x y z
N MET A 1 -1.97 15.11 -12.83
CA MET A 1 -2.16 15.00 -11.37
C MET A 1 -0.93 14.36 -10.75
N ILE A 2 -0.55 14.77 -9.55
CA ILE A 2 0.50 14.17 -8.72
C ILE A 2 -0.17 13.72 -7.42
N GLY A 3 0.14 12.50 -6.97
CA GLY A 3 -0.36 11.98 -5.70
C GLY A 3 0.78 11.58 -4.78
N LEU A 4 0.62 11.80 -3.48
CA LEU A 4 1.57 11.36 -2.48
C LEU A 4 0.88 11.02 -1.16
N GLN A 5 1.45 10.07 -0.45
CA GLN A 5 1.07 9.74 0.91
C GLN A 5 2.04 10.40 1.89
N ASN A 6 1.50 10.93 2.97
CA ASN A 6 2.27 11.63 3.98
C ASN A 6 2.13 10.91 5.33
N LYS A 7 3.19 10.93 6.14
CA LYS A 7 3.25 10.33 7.49
C LYS A 7 2.14 10.78 8.44
N ASN A 8 1.43 11.88 8.14
CA ASN A 8 0.25 12.30 8.88
C ASN A 8 -1.00 11.42 8.62
N GLY A 9 -0.86 10.35 7.84
CA GLY A 9 -1.94 9.42 7.50
C GLY A 9 -2.86 9.91 6.40
N ILE A 10 -2.47 10.93 5.64
CA ILE A 10 -3.30 11.52 4.59
C ILE A 10 -2.63 11.34 3.23
N TYR A 11 -3.40 10.88 2.26
CA TYR A 11 -3.05 10.92 0.85
C TYR A 11 -3.52 12.24 0.24
N TYR A 12 -2.64 12.92 -0.48
CA TYR A 12 -2.88 14.20 -1.16
C TYR A 12 -2.77 14.02 -2.67
N ALA A 13 -3.65 14.66 -3.41
CA ALA A 13 -3.57 14.76 -4.86
C ALA A 13 -3.55 16.22 -5.30
N PHE A 14 -2.64 16.57 -6.19
CA PHE A 14 -2.40 17.93 -6.67
C PHE A 14 -2.54 18.01 -8.19
N ASP A 15 -2.92 19.17 -8.68
CA ASP A 15 -2.67 19.51 -10.07
C ASP A 15 -1.16 19.77 -10.26
N ARG A 16 -0.52 19.02 -11.15
CA ARG A 16 0.92 19.18 -11.41
C ARG A 16 1.28 20.54 -12.00
N SER A 17 0.32 21.21 -12.66
CA SER A 17 0.50 22.53 -13.25
C SER A 17 0.22 23.69 -12.29
N ALA A 18 -0.37 23.40 -11.12
CA ALA A 18 -0.79 24.40 -10.14
C ALA A 18 -0.60 23.91 -8.69
N ILE A 19 0.57 23.35 -8.36
CA ILE A 19 0.85 22.75 -7.03
C ILE A 19 0.68 23.78 -5.91
N SER A 20 1.04 25.05 -6.15
CA SER A 20 0.90 26.13 -5.17
C SER A 20 -0.55 26.48 -4.81
N ALA A 21 -1.54 26.04 -5.59
CA ALA A 21 -2.96 26.17 -5.26
C ALA A 21 -3.43 25.22 -4.17
N GLY A 22 -2.57 24.28 -3.73
CA GLY A 22 -2.91 23.26 -2.75
C GLY A 22 -3.49 21.99 -3.38
N PRO A 23 -3.92 21.03 -2.54
CA PRO A 23 -4.42 19.77 -3.05
C PRO A 23 -5.81 19.91 -3.70
N LEU A 24 -6.02 19.21 -4.81
CA LEU A 24 -7.34 19.04 -5.43
C LEU A 24 -8.29 18.28 -4.51
N TRP A 25 -7.75 17.27 -3.83
CA TRP A 25 -8.42 16.52 -2.78
C TRP A 25 -7.40 15.90 -1.84
N GLN A 26 -7.88 15.55 -0.66
CA GLN A 26 -7.12 14.79 0.34
C GLN A 26 -8.00 13.71 0.96
N ARG A 27 -7.37 12.58 1.34
CA ARG A 27 -8.07 11.43 1.94
C ARG A 27 -7.26 10.84 3.08
N ARG A 28 -7.89 10.74 4.27
CA ARG A 28 -7.27 10.01 5.39
C ARG A 28 -7.25 8.51 5.09
N MET A 29 -6.06 7.93 5.20
CA MET A 29 -5.82 6.51 4.96
C MET A 29 -5.58 5.76 6.27
N ALA A 30 -4.88 6.38 7.22
CA ALA A 30 -4.55 5.81 8.52
C ALA A 30 -4.51 6.87 9.62
N GLY A 31 -4.15 6.48 10.84
CA GLY A 31 -4.04 7.40 11.98
C GLY A 31 -2.99 8.49 11.78
N GLY A 32 -1.92 8.14 11.12
CA GLY A 32 -0.73 8.97 11.02
C GLY A 32 0.08 8.96 12.31
N GLY A 33 1.30 9.44 12.24
CA GLY A 33 2.20 9.57 13.38
C GLY A 33 3.29 10.59 13.16
N VAL A 34 4.07 10.84 14.20
CA VAL A 34 5.20 11.77 14.22
C VAL A 34 6.47 10.96 14.47
N CYS A 35 7.48 11.11 13.60
CA CYS A 35 8.81 10.57 13.90
C CYS A 35 9.38 11.24 15.17
N PRO A 36 10.08 10.52 16.06
CA PRO A 36 10.81 9.28 15.82
C PRO A 36 10.04 7.96 16.02
N GLU A 37 8.78 7.99 16.35
CA GLU A 37 7.98 6.79 16.67
C GLU A 37 7.62 5.94 15.44
N CYS A 38 7.87 6.45 14.24
CA CYS A 38 7.55 5.78 12.97
C CYS A 38 8.35 4.48 12.72
N VAL A 39 9.38 4.18 13.50
CA VAL A 39 10.15 2.93 13.38
C VAL A 39 9.46 1.71 14.00
N ASN A 40 8.40 1.91 14.78
CA ASN A 40 7.68 0.84 15.48
C ASN A 40 6.28 0.54 14.90
N GLY A 41 6.03 0.89 13.64
CA GLY A 41 4.76 0.63 12.98
C GLY A 41 3.63 1.61 13.36
N HIS A 42 3.97 2.74 13.99
CA HIS A 42 3.06 3.82 14.31
C HIS A 42 3.43 5.07 13.50
N GLY A 43 2.61 5.44 12.54
CA GLY A 43 2.75 6.71 11.84
C GLY A 43 3.66 6.73 10.63
N ALA A 44 3.78 5.61 9.92
CA ALA A 44 4.64 5.49 8.74
C ALA A 44 3.85 5.32 7.45
N ASP A 45 2.85 6.15 7.21
CA ASP A 45 2.13 6.16 5.94
C ASP A 45 3.02 6.76 4.84
N ILE A 46 3.83 5.90 4.22
CA ILE A 46 4.82 6.28 3.20
C ILE A 46 4.74 5.45 1.92
N SER A 47 3.79 4.51 1.83
CA SER A 47 3.67 3.59 0.71
C SER A 47 3.43 4.35 -0.61
N PRO A 48 4.32 4.26 -1.61
CA PRO A 48 4.03 4.80 -2.93
C PRO A 48 2.86 4.05 -3.57
N SER A 49 1.91 4.80 -4.12
CA SER A 49 0.72 4.24 -4.75
C SER A 49 0.99 3.76 -6.18
N ALA A 50 0.22 2.76 -6.63
CA ALA A 50 0.16 2.35 -8.03
C ALA A 50 -1.04 2.99 -8.74
N TYR A 51 -0.90 3.21 -10.05
CA TYR A 51 -1.98 3.66 -10.93
C TYR A 51 -2.06 2.73 -12.15
N ASN A 52 -3.22 2.11 -12.38
CA ASN A 52 -3.41 1.16 -13.48
C ASN A 52 -4.02 1.78 -14.76
N GLY A 53 -4.07 3.12 -14.86
CA GLY A 53 -4.74 3.84 -15.94
C GLY A 53 -6.16 4.28 -15.58
N GLN A 54 -6.79 3.71 -14.57
CA GLN A 54 -8.16 4.00 -14.16
C GLN A 54 -8.29 4.34 -12.67
N TYR A 55 -7.61 3.58 -11.80
CA TYR A 55 -7.69 3.69 -10.33
C TYR A 55 -6.32 3.79 -9.69
N LEU A 56 -6.30 4.39 -8.48
CA LEU A 56 -5.14 4.41 -7.60
C LEU A 56 -5.27 3.29 -6.57
N PHE A 57 -4.16 2.57 -6.33
CA PHE A 57 -4.05 1.58 -5.26
C PHE A 57 -3.09 2.13 -4.22
N VAL A 58 -3.57 2.36 -3.01
CA VAL A 58 -2.84 3.03 -1.93
C VAL A 58 -2.70 2.08 -0.76
N GLY A 59 -1.45 1.77 -0.39
CA GLY A 59 -1.12 1.03 0.83
C GLY A 59 -1.15 1.96 2.04
N SER A 60 -1.41 1.44 3.22
CA SER A 60 -1.31 2.21 4.46
C SER A 60 -0.98 1.33 5.66
N GLU A 61 -0.60 1.99 6.75
CA GLU A 61 -0.38 1.38 8.05
C GLU A 61 -1.69 1.05 8.80
N LYS A 62 -1.57 0.85 10.11
CA LYS A 62 -2.67 0.56 11.03
C LYS A 62 -3.83 1.53 10.86
N THR A 63 -5.00 0.97 10.62
CA THR A 63 -6.24 1.71 10.38
C THR A 63 -7.46 0.90 10.84
N THR A 64 -8.64 1.52 10.85
CA THR A 64 -9.90 0.82 11.11
C THR A 64 -10.76 0.84 9.85
N ILE A 65 -11.24 -0.33 9.42
CA ILE A 65 -12.12 -0.49 8.27
C ILE A 65 -13.40 -1.21 8.76
N ASN A 66 -14.55 -0.57 8.63
CA ASN A 66 -15.85 -1.12 9.05
C ASN A 66 -15.84 -1.67 10.49
N GLY A 67 -15.21 -0.94 11.43
CA GLY A 67 -15.09 -1.34 12.83
C GLY A 67 -13.98 -2.36 13.12
N THR A 68 -13.33 -2.92 12.12
CA THR A 68 -12.22 -3.88 12.28
C THR A 68 -10.87 -3.16 12.27
N THR A 69 -10.05 -3.41 13.29
CA THR A 69 -8.66 -2.91 13.32
C THR A 69 -7.81 -3.75 12.36
N CYS A 70 -7.16 -3.09 11.42
CA CYS A 70 -6.24 -3.66 10.44
C CYS A 70 -4.82 -3.22 10.78
N ALA A 71 -3.85 -4.13 10.74
CA ALA A 71 -2.44 -3.80 10.91
C ALA A 71 -1.89 -2.99 9.72
N GLY A 72 -2.44 -3.23 8.54
CA GLY A 72 -2.24 -2.45 7.32
C GLY A 72 -3.48 -2.51 6.44
N SER A 73 -3.48 -1.75 5.36
CA SER A 73 -4.57 -1.82 4.38
C SER A 73 -4.11 -1.48 2.97
N VAL A 74 -4.89 -1.93 1.99
CA VAL A 74 -4.84 -1.41 0.61
C VAL A 74 -6.22 -0.89 0.26
N ARG A 75 -6.27 0.28 -0.38
CA ARG A 75 -7.51 0.87 -0.87
C ARG A 75 -7.39 1.23 -2.34
N GLU A 76 -8.47 0.99 -3.08
CA GLU A 76 -8.65 1.52 -4.41
C GLU A 76 -9.37 2.85 -4.34
N LEU A 77 -8.81 3.88 -4.99
CA LEU A 77 -9.38 5.23 -5.02
C LEU A 77 -9.67 5.67 -6.46
N ARG A 78 -10.74 6.45 -6.62
CA ARG A 78 -10.96 7.22 -7.85
C ARG A 78 -9.95 8.38 -7.92
N PRO A 79 -9.10 8.45 -8.95
CA PRO A 79 -8.04 9.48 -9.02
C PRO A 79 -8.58 10.91 -8.99
N SER A 80 -9.73 11.17 -9.63
CA SER A 80 -10.29 12.50 -9.75
C SER A 80 -10.89 13.06 -8.46
N THR A 81 -11.26 12.19 -7.49
CA THR A 81 -12.04 12.60 -6.30
C THR A 81 -11.52 12.05 -4.98
N GLY A 82 -10.60 11.09 -5.01
CA GLY A 82 -10.15 10.37 -3.81
C GLY A 82 -11.24 9.50 -3.15
N VAL A 83 -12.36 9.25 -3.83
CA VAL A 83 -13.41 8.36 -3.30
C VAL A 83 -12.88 6.93 -3.28
N VAL A 84 -13.02 6.28 -2.12
CA VAL A 84 -12.66 4.87 -1.93
C VAL A 84 -13.69 3.99 -2.64
N VAL A 85 -13.20 3.10 -3.50
CA VAL A 85 -14.02 2.10 -4.21
C VAL A 85 -14.13 0.83 -3.37
N TRP A 86 -12.98 0.31 -2.90
CA TRP A 86 -12.92 -0.79 -1.94
C TRP A 86 -11.75 -0.61 -0.97
N SER A 87 -11.78 -1.38 0.12
CA SER A 87 -10.72 -1.43 1.12
C SER A 87 -10.46 -2.87 1.52
N ALA A 88 -9.18 -3.28 1.51
CA ALA A 88 -8.72 -4.57 2.01
C ALA A 88 -8.01 -4.37 3.36
N CYS A 89 -8.46 -5.11 4.37
CA CYS A 89 -7.86 -5.16 5.69
C CYS A 89 -6.76 -6.23 5.71
N LEU A 90 -5.53 -5.84 6.05
CA LEU A 90 -4.38 -6.74 6.16
C LEU A 90 -3.99 -6.85 7.64
N HIS A 91 -3.76 -8.09 8.11
CA HIS A 91 -3.51 -8.37 9.53
C HIS A 91 -2.04 -8.63 9.86
N SER A 92 -1.17 -8.79 8.85
CA SER A 92 0.23 -9.19 9.06
C SER A 92 1.16 -8.03 9.40
N GLY A 93 0.79 -6.80 9.06
CA GLY A 93 1.60 -5.60 9.32
C GLY A 93 1.23 -4.43 8.44
N ALA A 94 1.94 -3.31 8.62
CA ALA A 94 1.79 -2.11 7.80
C ALA A 94 2.25 -2.35 6.35
N VAL A 95 1.60 -1.69 5.39
CA VAL A 95 2.08 -1.60 4.01
C VAL A 95 2.97 -0.38 3.88
N LEU A 96 4.28 -0.59 3.94
CA LEU A 96 5.29 0.48 3.87
C LEU A 96 5.94 0.57 2.49
N GLY A 97 6.13 -0.58 1.83
CA GLY A 97 6.62 -0.66 0.46
C GLY A 97 5.60 -0.15 -0.56
N ALA A 98 6.06 0.09 -1.78
CA ALA A 98 5.17 0.51 -2.86
C ALA A 98 4.15 -0.59 -3.21
N VAL A 99 2.95 -0.16 -3.61
CA VAL A 99 2.01 -1.03 -4.31
C VAL A 99 2.49 -1.19 -5.75
N THR A 100 2.49 -2.41 -6.26
CA THR A 100 2.71 -2.69 -7.70
C THR A 100 1.45 -3.30 -8.28
N ALA A 101 0.94 -2.75 -9.38
CA ALA A 101 -0.27 -3.24 -10.02
C ALA A 101 -0.02 -3.64 -11.47
N VAL A 102 -0.60 -4.80 -11.83
CA VAL A 102 -0.74 -5.27 -13.21
C VAL A 102 -2.24 -5.51 -13.49
N PRO A 103 -2.66 -5.73 -14.74
CA PRO A 103 -4.07 -6.02 -15.03
C PRO A 103 -4.62 -7.15 -14.14
N GLY A 104 -5.64 -6.85 -13.34
CA GLY A 104 -6.33 -7.79 -12.45
C GLY A 104 -5.69 -8.00 -11.08
N VAL A 105 -4.41 -7.67 -10.86
CA VAL A 105 -3.71 -7.99 -9.61
C VAL A 105 -2.90 -6.80 -9.08
N ALA A 106 -3.02 -6.52 -7.78
CA ALA A 106 -2.14 -5.63 -7.05
C ALA A 106 -1.28 -6.44 -6.06
N PHE A 107 0.03 -6.17 -6.03
CA PHE A 107 1.00 -6.82 -5.16
C PHE A 107 1.50 -5.85 -4.10
N VAL A 108 1.59 -6.32 -2.86
CA VAL A 108 2.10 -5.54 -1.71
C VAL A 108 2.81 -6.45 -0.70
N GLY A 109 3.78 -5.88 0.01
CA GLY A 109 4.27 -6.42 1.27
C GLY A 109 3.53 -5.76 2.44
N ALA A 110 3.10 -6.54 3.43
CA ALA A 110 2.49 -6.04 4.66
C ALA A 110 3.11 -6.78 5.85
N GLY A 111 4.01 -6.12 6.58
CA GLY A 111 4.86 -6.80 7.55
C GLY A 111 5.61 -7.96 6.88
N ASN A 112 5.65 -9.10 7.52
CA ASN A 112 6.32 -10.31 7.02
C ASN A 112 5.53 -11.10 5.95
N THR A 113 4.51 -10.52 5.34
CA THR A 113 3.65 -11.24 4.39
C THR A 113 3.58 -10.52 3.04
N ALA A 114 3.87 -11.24 1.96
CA ALA A 114 3.61 -10.83 0.59
C ALA A 114 2.17 -11.18 0.19
N TYR A 115 1.47 -10.26 -0.48
CA TYR A 115 0.08 -10.42 -0.90
C TYR A 115 -0.09 -10.14 -2.39
N ALA A 116 -1.00 -10.90 -3.02
CA ALA A 116 -1.63 -10.56 -4.28
C ALA A 116 -3.13 -10.31 -4.05
N LEU A 117 -3.63 -9.16 -4.48
CA LEU A 117 -5.00 -8.72 -4.29
C LEU A 117 -5.69 -8.56 -5.65
N ASN A 118 -6.96 -8.93 -5.73
CA ASN A 118 -7.79 -8.65 -6.90
C ASN A 118 -8.04 -7.13 -7.00
N THR A 119 -7.68 -6.52 -8.13
CA THR A 119 -7.82 -5.05 -8.31
C THR A 119 -9.26 -4.58 -8.39
N SER A 120 -10.21 -5.43 -8.72
CA SER A 120 -11.62 -5.05 -8.83
C SER A 120 -12.38 -5.14 -7.50
N THR A 121 -11.91 -5.97 -6.55
CA THR A 121 -12.65 -6.27 -5.32
C THR A 121 -11.86 -6.08 -4.03
N GLY A 122 -10.53 -6.01 -4.11
CA GLY A 122 -9.63 -6.02 -2.95
C GLY A 122 -9.48 -7.38 -2.28
N ALA A 123 -10.10 -8.44 -2.81
CA ALA A 123 -9.99 -9.79 -2.25
C ALA A 123 -8.56 -10.31 -2.34
N VAL A 124 -8.11 -10.99 -1.29
CA VAL A 124 -6.81 -11.68 -1.29
C VAL A 124 -6.89 -12.86 -2.23
N LEU A 125 -6.11 -12.86 -3.30
CA LEU A 125 -5.96 -13.95 -4.25
C LEU A 125 -4.92 -14.96 -3.77
N TRP A 126 -3.84 -14.46 -3.19
CA TRP A 126 -2.72 -15.24 -2.72
C TRP A 126 -1.95 -14.48 -1.64
N LYS A 127 -1.29 -15.22 -0.75
CA LYS A 127 -0.35 -14.68 0.22
C LYS A 127 0.76 -15.69 0.54
N TYR A 128 1.93 -15.19 0.86
CA TYR A 128 3.04 -15.93 1.41
C TYR A 128 3.55 -15.21 2.66
N GLN A 129 3.66 -15.94 3.77
CA GLN A 129 4.20 -15.41 5.01
C GLN A 129 5.62 -15.95 5.22
N ASP A 130 6.57 -15.04 5.39
CA ASP A 130 7.90 -15.40 5.85
C ASP A 130 7.84 -15.79 7.33
N SER A 131 8.42 -16.94 7.66
CA SER A 131 8.47 -17.45 9.04
C SER A 131 9.61 -16.82 9.85
N THR A 132 10.55 -16.12 9.21
CA THR A 132 11.69 -15.46 9.86
C THR A 132 11.21 -14.25 10.66
N SER A 133 11.44 -14.27 11.97
CA SER A 133 11.04 -13.16 12.85
C SER A 133 11.71 -11.85 12.47
N GLY A 134 10.90 -10.79 12.32
CA GLY A 134 11.37 -9.45 11.99
C GLY A 134 11.77 -9.25 10.53
N SER A 135 11.47 -10.21 9.66
CA SER A 135 11.75 -10.11 8.22
C SER A 135 10.55 -9.57 7.47
N ASP A 136 10.47 -8.24 7.32
CA ASP A 136 9.36 -7.56 6.67
C ASP A 136 9.64 -7.30 5.19
N PHE A 137 8.57 -7.31 4.37
CA PHE A 137 8.60 -6.96 2.95
C PHE A 137 8.37 -5.44 2.78
N TRP A 138 9.45 -4.66 2.81
CA TRP A 138 9.40 -3.20 2.65
C TRP A 138 9.74 -2.73 1.22
N GLY A 139 10.26 -3.63 0.40
CA GLY A 139 10.57 -3.32 -0.99
C GLY A 139 9.31 -3.23 -1.86
N ALA A 140 9.40 -2.46 -2.94
CA ALA A 140 8.40 -2.51 -4.00
C ALA A 140 8.46 -3.88 -4.71
N PRO A 141 7.34 -4.60 -4.86
CA PRO A 141 7.34 -5.80 -5.68
C PRO A 141 7.65 -5.48 -7.14
N ALA A 142 8.53 -6.27 -7.78
CA ALA A 142 8.77 -6.18 -9.22
C ALA A 142 8.06 -7.33 -9.94
N ILE A 143 7.50 -7.05 -11.12
CA ILE A 143 6.78 -8.05 -11.91
C ILE A 143 7.45 -8.19 -13.27
N SER A 144 7.84 -9.41 -13.61
CA SER A 144 8.45 -9.71 -14.90
C SER A 144 8.22 -11.17 -15.29
N ASN A 145 7.91 -11.42 -16.56
CA ASN A 145 7.82 -12.76 -17.14
C ASN A 145 6.96 -13.75 -16.32
N GLY A 146 5.80 -13.30 -15.85
CA GLY A 146 4.88 -14.14 -15.06
C GLY A 146 5.30 -14.36 -13.60
N HIS A 147 6.36 -13.72 -13.14
CA HIS A 147 6.84 -13.81 -11.75
C HIS A 147 6.69 -12.49 -11.02
N ALA A 148 6.39 -12.59 -9.71
CA ALA A 148 6.44 -11.49 -8.76
C ALA A 148 7.67 -11.65 -7.85
N TYR A 149 8.51 -10.63 -7.79
CA TYR A 149 9.74 -10.62 -7.02
C TYR A 149 9.56 -9.72 -5.80
N PHE A 150 9.87 -10.25 -4.61
CA PHE A 150 9.79 -9.54 -3.35
C PHE A 150 11.11 -9.67 -2.60
N GLY A 151 11.71 -8.54 -2.25
CA GLY A 151 12.83 -8.50 -1.29
C GLY A 151 12.31 -8.26 0.12
N ASN A 152 12.93 -8.90 1.11
CA ASN A 152 12.65 -8.67 2.52
C ASN A 152 13.86 -8.14 3.27
N GLN A 153 13.68 -7.80 4.55
CA GLN A 153 14.72 -7.17 5.37
C GLN A 153 15.87 -8.11 5.76
N ASP A 154 15.71 -9.43 5.71
CA ASP A 154 16.80 -10.38 5.98
C ASP A 154 17.74 -10.59 4.79
N GLY A 155 17.48 -9.89 3.68
CA GLY A 155 18.29 -9.96 2.46
C GLY A 155 17.87 -11.07 1.49
N THR A 156 16.75 -11.74 1.73
CA THR A 156 16.21 -12.77 0.81
C THR A 156 15.40 -12.11 -0.31
N LEU A 157 15.63 -12.58 -1.55
CA LEU A 157 14.81 -12.25 -2.71
C LEU A 157 13.94 -13.46 -3.06
N TYR A 158 12.64 -13.30 -2.95
CA TYR A 158 11.65 -14.30 -3.36
C TYR A 158 11.19 -14.07 -4.78
N ALA A 159 11.02 -15.16 -5.54
CA ALA A 159 10.39 -15.18 -6.84
C ALA A 159 9.17 -16.10 -6.79
N PHE A 160 7.98 -15.55 -6.96
CA PHE A 160 6.72 -16.29 -6.98
C PHE A 160 6.17 -16.30 -8.40
N GLY A 161 5.87 -17.47 -8.93
CA GLY A 161 5.34 -17.65 -10.26
C GLY A 161 4.44 -18.88 -10.35
N THR A 162 3.79 -19.08 -11.50
CA THR A 162 3.00 -20.27 -11.83
C THR A 162 3.87 -21.31 -12.48
#